data_8a440232dc4e9a20e9318890e8711aa1
#
_entry.id   8a440232dc4e9a20e9318890e8711aa1
#
_cell.length_a   1.000
_cell.length_b   1.000
_cell.length_c   1.000
_cell.angle_alpha   90.00
_cell.angle_beta   90.00
_cell.angle_gamma   90.00
#
_symmetry.space_group_name_H-M   'P 1'
#
loop_
_entity.id
_entity.type
_entity.pdbx_description
1 polymer ?
#
loop_
_entity_poly.entity_id
_entity_poly.type
_entity_poly.pdbx_seq_one_letter_code
_entity_poly.pdbx_strand_id
1 'polypeptide(L)'
;MTIDFYKMHGLGNDYVYVDLFAQKIEADWPELARQVSPRQFGVGSDGLILICPGQRSAVRMRIFNADGSEAQMCGNGLRCAARYAYEHGLLDGVLGELPEGLAAAAAGWALAGGKWRSAPIETGAGILTVALHVVEGNRVDQVGVDMGRPILEAARIPTTFSAEMVVAHPFDLPDGQVRMTCVSMGNPHAVIFTDRLDDVDLERIGPYIENHERFPERINVHFAKALGRDRVKVLTWERGSGRTMACGTGACAVAVAGGLEGRLDGAVVAELPGGELRLLWNRRDDHVYMLGPATIVFEGTWLGPV
;
A
#
# COMPACT_ATOMS: atom_id res chain seq x y z
N MET A 1 1.98 3.32 31.71
CA MET A 1 1.23 4.33 30.91
C MET A 1 0.18 3.59 30.11
N THR A 2 -1.08 3.99 30.19
CA THR A 2 -2.17 3.40 29.41
C THR A 2 -2.33 4.18 28.09
N ILE A 3 -2.59 3.47 27.00
CA ILE A 3 -2.75 4.04 25.66
C ILE A 3 -3.97 3.40 24.99
N ASP A 4 -4.97 4.21 24.68
CA ASP A 4 -6.10 3.74 23.90
C ASP A 4 -5.73 3.64 22.43
N PHE A 5 -6.17 2.59 21.76
CA PHE A 5 -5.81 2.30 20.39
C PHE A 5 -6.96 1.66 19.59
N TYR A 6 -6.85 1.75 18.29
CA TYR A 6 -7.65 1.00 17.33
C TYR A 6 -6.79 -0.03 16.63
N LYS A 7 -7.33 -1.23 16.46
CA LYS A 7 -6.75 -2.24 15.59
C LYS A 7 -7.44 -2.15 14.24
N MET A 8 -6.67 -1.87 13.19
CA MET A 8 -7.20 -1.74 11.84
C MET A 8 -6.32 -2.44 10.83
N HIS A 9 -6.87 -2.80 9.67
CA HIS A 9 -6.11 -3.36 8.56
C HIS A 9 -6.63 -2.91 7.20
N GLY A 10 -5.72 -2.83 6.22
CA GLY A 10 -6.00 -2.80 4.80
C GLY A 10 -5.56 -4.12 4.17
N LEU A 11 -6.52 -5.03 3.89
CA LEU A 11 -6.25 -6.33 3.27
C LEU A 11 -5.28 -7.23 4.06
N GLY A 12 -5.43 -7.30 5.38
CA GLY A 12 -4.60 -8.13 6.25
C GLY A 12 -3.26 -7.52 6.67
N ASN A 13 -2.82 -6.42 6.05
CA ASN A 13 -1.71 -5.62 6.57
C ASN A 13 -2.26 -4.75 7.71
N ASP A 14 -1.91 -5.12 8.94
CA ASP A 14 -2.58 -4.71 10.15
C ASP A 14 -1.69 -3.91 11.09
N TYR A 15 -2.21 -2.80 11.61
CA TYR A 15 -1.50 -1.91 12.52
C TYR A 15 -2.31 -1.60 13.78
N VAL A 16 -1.59 -1.21 14.84
CA VAL A 16 -2.15 -0.52 16.01
C VAL A 16 -2.17 0.98 15.68
N TYR A 17 -3.33 1.64 15.84
CA TYR A 17 -3.49 3.06 15.55
C TYR A 17 -3.73 3.82 16.86
N VAL A 18 -2.95 4.87 17.09
CA VAL A 18 -3.07 5.74 18.26
C VAL A 18 -3.45 7.14 17.80
N ASP A 19 -4.55 7.65 18.35
CA ASP A 19 -5.05 9.00 18.09
C ASP A 19 -4.43 10.00 19.08
N LEU A 20 -3.55 10.86 18.57
CA LEU A 20 -2.91 11.93 19.35
C LEU A 20 -3.70 13.25 19.38
N PHE A 21 -4.89 13.29 18.77
CA PHE A 21 -5.84 14.37 19.00
C PHE A 21 -6.62 14.13 20.30
N ALA A 22 -7.07 12.90 20.50
CA ALA A 22 -7.83 12.51 21.70
C ALA A 22 -6.91 12.30 22.92
N GLN A 23 -5.67 11.83 22.70
CA GLN A 23 -4.72 11.50 23.75
C GLN A 23 -3.46 12.36 23.62
N LYS A 24 -3.21 13.22 24.59
CA LYS A 24 -1.97 14.03 24.67
C LYS A 24 -0.89 13.25 25.41
N ILE A 25 -0.28 12.29 24.71
CA ILE A 25 0.78 11.43 25.26
C ILE A 25 2.08 11.63 24.50
N GLU A 26 3.17 11.52 25.23
CA GLU A 26 4.52 11.42 24.66
C GLU A 26 5.08 10.05 25.06
N ALA A 27 5.66 9.35 24.09
CA ALA A 27 6.24 8.04 24.29
C ALA A 27 7.45 7.85 23.36
N ASP A 28 8.30 6.88 23.69
CA ASP A 28 9.27 6.34 22.73
C ASP A 28 8.51 5.48 21.72
N TRP A 29 8.08 6.12 20.62
CA TRP A 29 7.24 5.49 19.60
C TRP A 29 7.90 4.27 18.93
N PRO A 30 9.21 4.31 18.58
CA PRO A 30 9.95 3.15 18.15
C PRO A 30 9.88 1.99 19.13
N GLU A 31 10.06 2.26 20.42
CA GLU A 31 9.99 1.23 21.46
C GLU A 31 8.56 0.71 21.67
N LEU A 32 7.57 1.60 21.67
CA LEU A 32 6.16 1.20 21.74
C LEU A 32 5.79 0.29 20.57
N ALA A 33 6.25 0.59 19.34
CA ALA A 33 5.99 -0.25 18.19
C ALA A 33 6.56 -1.66 18.39
N ARG A 34 7.79 -1.79 18.93
CA ARG A 34 8.38 -3.10 19.26
C ARG A 34 7.59 -3.87 20.32
N GLN A 35 6.98 -3.16 21.28
CA GLN A 35 6.22 -3.77 22.37
C GLN A 35 4.81 -4.22 21.95
N VAL A 36 4.11 -3.43 21.12
CA VAL A 36 2.72 -3.74 20.74
C VAL A 36 2.63 -4.72 19.56
N SER A 37 3.69 -4.80 18.73
CA SER A 37 3.66 -5.59 17.49
C SER A 37 3.73 -7.10 17.67
N PRO A 38 4.43 -7.70 18.65
CA PRO A 38 4.49 -9.15 18.79
C PRO A 38 3.10 -9.77 18.97
N ARG A 39 2.78 -10.78 18.12
CA ARG A 39 1.42 -11.35 18.08
C ARG A 39 1.08 -12.18 19.31
N GLN A 40 2.07 -12.70 20.05
CA GLN A 40 1.89 -13.52 21.25
C GLN A 40 2.01 -12.72 22.56
N PHE A 41 2.72 -11.58 22.53
CA PHE A 41 3.09 -10.84 23.76
C PHE A 41 2.62 -9.39 23.73
N GLY A 42 2.22 -8.88 22.58
CA GLY A 42 1.67 -7.54 22.38
C GLY A 42 0.20 -7.59 21.95
N VAL A 43 -0.24 -6.53 21.29
CA VAL A 43 -1.53 -6.49 20.59
C VAL A 43 -1.48 -7.38 19.34
N GLY A 44 -0.30 -7.51 18.74
CA GLY A 44 -0.07 -8.23 17.51
C GLY A 44 -0.38 -7.36 16.28
N SER A 45 0.66 -6.96 15.54
CA SER A 45 0.51 -6.10 14.36
C SER A 45 1.78 -6.08 13.50
N ASP A 46 1.69 -5.51 12.30
CA ASP A 46 2.84 -5.21 11.46
C ASP A 46 3.57 -3.94 11.91
N GLY A 47 2.99 -3.21 12.87
CA GLY A 47 3.58 -2.01 13.45
C GLY A 47 2.55 -1.09 14.12
N LEU A 48 2.97 0.15 14.34
CA LEU A 48 2.23 1.22 14.99
C LEU A 48 2.03 2.40 14.02
N ILE A 49 0.81 2.93 13.97
CA ILE A 49 0.49 4.16 13.24
C ILE A 49 -0.02 5.21 14.22
N LEU A 50 0.54 6.41 14.12
CA LEU A 50 0.07 7.58 14.86
C LEU A 50 -0.79 8.45 13.95
N ILE A 51 -1.97 8.82 14.41
CA ILE A 51 -2.83 9.82 13.81
C ILE A 51 -2.66 11.08 14.64
N CYS A 52 -1.96 12.08 14.08
CA CYS A 52 -1.56 13.27 14.83
C CYS A 52 -1.85 14.56 14.06
N PRO A 53 -1.88 15.72 14.75
CA PRO A 53 -1.97 17.01 14.07
C PRO A 53 -0.85 17.19 13.07
N GLY A 54 -1.20 17.60 11.85
CA GLY A 54 -0.24 17.88 10.80
C GLY A 54 0.34 19.29 10.89
N GLN A 55 1.46 19.49 10.22
CA GLN A 55 2.07 20.81 10.08
C GLN A 55 1.61 21.53 8.80
N ARG A 56 1.28 20.75 7.77
CA ARG A 56 0.91 21.20 6.43
C ARG A 56 -0.49 20.75 6.00
N SER A 57 -1.12 19.89 6.78
CA SER A 57 -2.51 19.45 6.63
C SER A 57 -3.14 19.27 8.01
N ALA A 58 -4.47 19.08 8.07
CA ALA A 58 -5.15 18.86 9.36
C ALA A 58 -4.67 17.61 10.08
N VAL A 59 -4.40 16.53 9.32
CA VAL A 59 -4.00 15.23 9.87
C VAL A 59 -2.67 14.79 9.27
N ARG A 60 -1.79 14.28 10.13
CA ARG A 60 -0.54 13.63 9.77
C ARG A 60 -0.55 12.18 10.23
N MET A 61 -0.14 11.28 9.36
CA MET A 61 0.12 9.88 9.67
C MET A 61 1.63 9.65 9.83
N ARG A 62 2.04 9.05 10.96
CA ARG A 62 3.39 8.51 11.16
C ARG A 62 3.31 7.01 11.34
N ILE A 63 4.30 6.29 10.81
CA ILE A 63 4.30 4.83 10.79
C ILE A 63 5.60 4.32 11.39
N PHE A 64 5.49 3.39 12.33
CA PHE A 64 6.60 2.64 12.88
C PHE A 64 6.39 1.16 12.60
N ASN A 65 7.35 0.52 11.94
CA ASN A 65 7.35 -0.91 11.71
C ASN A 65 7.50 -1.69 13.02
N ALA A 66 7.27 -3.00 13.00
CA ALA A 66 7.39 -3.85 14.18
C ALA A 66 8.81 -3.87 14.80
N ASP A 67 9.85 -3.54 14.03
CA ASP A 67 11.23 -3.38 14.49
C ASP A 67 11.52 -2.00 15.09
N GLY A 68 10.55 -1.09 15.09
CA GLY A 68 10.65 0.29 15.57
C GLY A 68 11.18 1.28 14.54
N SER A 69 11.54 0.87 13.33
CA SER A 69 11.96 1.79 12.28
C SER A 69 10.79 2.64 11.78
N GLU A 70 11.01 3.94 11.55
CA GLU A 70 9.96 4.83 11.02
C GLU A 70 9.93 4.73 9.49
N ALA A 71 8.77 4.38 8.93
CA ALA A 71 8.53 4.34 7.49
C ALA A 71 7.90 5.64 6.99
N GLN A 72 8.21 6.02 5.75
CA GLN A 72 7.70 7.27 5.18
C GLN A 72 6.23 7.18 4.75
N MET A 73 5.79 6.01 4.27
CA MET A 73 4.43 5.80 3.76
C MET A 73 4.08 4.31 3.70
N CYS A 74 2.81 4.02 3.93
CA CYS A 74 2.17 2.73 3.66
C CYS A 74 0.75 2.99 3.13
N GLY A 75 0.46 2.57 1.90
CA GLY A 75 -0.86 2.81 1.28
C GLY A 75 -2.01 2.13 2.03
N ASN A 76 -1.79 0.95 2.62
CA ASN A 76 -2.78 0.26 3.45
C ASN A 76 -3.04 1.04 4.75
N GLY A 77 -1.96 1.47 5.41
CA GLY A 77 -2.04 2.28 6.63
C GLY A 77 -2.72 3.63 6.38
N LEU A 78 -2.41 4.28 5.25
CA LEU A 78 -3.02 5.56 4.88
C LEU A 78 -4.53 5.44 4.68
N ARG A 79 -5.02 4.35 4.05
CA ARG A 79 -6.46 4.14 3.88
C ARG A 79 -7.17 4.04 5.23
N CYS A 80 -6.58 3.30 6.16
CA CYS A 80 -7.14 3.16 7.52
C CYS A 80 -7.10 4.49 8.30
N ALA A 81 -5.98 5.21 8.27
CA ALA A 81 -5.85 6.51 8.92
C ALA A 81 -6.85 7.54 8.36
N ALA A 82 -7.05 7.55 7.03
CA ALA A 82 -8.01 8.43 6.38
C ALA A 82 -9.47 8.13 6.76
N ARG A 83 -9.85 6.84 6.77
CA ARG A 83 -11.15 6.40 7.26
C ARG A 83 -11.37 6.85 8.70
N TYR A 84 -10.43 6.54 9.60
CA TYR A 84 -10.48 6.93 11.00
C TYR A 84 -10.67 8.44 11.16
N ALA A 85 -9.80 9.21 10.49
CA ALA A 85 -9.81 10.66 10.59
C ALA A 85 -11.14 11.26 10.11
N TYR A 86 -11.75 10.70 9.07
CA TYR A 86 -13.06 11.14 8.60
C TYR A 86 -14.16 10.80 9.62
N GLU A 87 -14.25 9.54 10.05
CA GLU A 87 -15.31 9.06 10.93
C GLU A 87 -15.27 9.70 12.33
N HIS A 88 -14.10 10.26 12.74
CA HIS A 88 -13.91 10.99 14.01
C HIS A 88 -13.87 12.52 13.85
N GLY A 89 -14.27 13.06 12.69
CA GLY A 89 -14.38 14.51 12.46
C GLY A 89 -13.03 15.25 12.38
N LEU A 90 -11.89 14.54 12.33
CA LEU A 90 -10.55 15.17 12.27
C LEU A 90 -10.27 15.87 10.93
N LEU A 91 -11.10 15.61 9.92
CA LEU A 91 -11.01 16.21 8.59
C LEU A 91 -12.06 17.30 8.36
N ASP A 92 -12.85 17.64 9.36
CA ASP A 92 -13.85 18.70 9.25
C ASP A 92 -13.17 20.04 8.89
N GLY A 93 -13.74 20.74 7.90
CA GLY A 93 -13.19 21.99 7.39
C GLY A 93 -12.09 21.86 6.33
N VAL A 94 -11.58 20.64 6.04
CA VAL A 94 -10.60 20.41 4.96
C VAL A 94 -11.10 19.42 3.88
N LEU A 95 -12.35 18.93 4.03
CA LEU A 95 -12.99 18.07 3.04
C LEU A 95 -13.32 18.85 1.78
N GLY A 96 -12.93 18.29 0.63
CA GLY A 96 -13.16 18.88 -0.68
C GLY A 96 -13.83 17.95 -1.68
N GLU A 97 -14.04 18.48 -2.87
CA GLU A 97 -14.38 17.72 -4.06
C GLU A 97 -13.17 16.91 -4.51
N LEU A 98 -13.41 15.81 -5.26
CA LEU A 98 -12.30 15.03 -5.81
C LEU A 98 -11.52 15.86 -6.86
N PRO A 99 -10.16 15.90 -6.77
CA PRO A 99 -9.34 16.35 -7.89
C PRO A 99 -9.65 15.56 -9.17
N GLU A 100 -9.43 16.17 -10.33
CA GLU A 100 -9.81 15.62 -11.65
C GLU A 100 -9.38 14.15 -11.84
N GLY A 101 -8.12 13.81 -11.51
CA GLY A 101 -7.59 12.46 -11.65
C GLY A 101 -8.31 11.46 -10.73
N LEU A 102 -8.52 11.80 -9.46
CA LEU A 102 -9.28 10.97 -8.51
C LEU A 102 -10.77 10.87 -8.89
N ALA A 103 -11.36 11.94 -9.45
CA ALA A 103 -12.73 11.92 -9.94
C ALA A 103 -12.88 10.96 -11.14
N ALA A 104 -11.92 10.99 -12.07
CA ALA A 104 -11.87 10.05 -13.19
C ALA A 104 -11.71 8.60 -12.71
N ALA A 105 -10.84 8.38 -11.72
CA ALA A 105 -10.65 7.07 -11.12
C ALA A 105 -11.92 6.58 -10.39
N ALA A 106 -12.56 7.44 -9.61
CA ALA A 106 -13.80 7.14 -8.89
C ALA A 106 -14.93 6.73 -9.84
N ALA A 107 -15.06 7.42 -10.98
CA ALA A 107 -16.01 7.04 -12.03
C ALA A 107 -15.70 5.64 -12.61
N GLY A 108 -14.43 5.31 -12.82
CA GLY A 108 -13.99 4.00 -13.31
C GLY A 108 -14.16 2.88 -12.28
N TRP A 109 -14.10 3.18 -10.98
CA TRP A 109 -14.33 2.19 -9.93
C TRP A 109 -15.80 1.77 -9.80
N ALA A 110 -16.74 2.58 -10.29
CA ALA A 110 -18.16 2.27 -10.40
C ALA A 110 -18.80 1.72 -9.11
N LEU A 111 -18.49 2.34 -7.96
CA LEU A 111 -19.10 1.98 -6.69
C LEU A 111 -20.57 2.48 -6.67
N ALA A 112 -21.47 1.62 -6.18
CA ALA A 112 -22.87 1.95 -6.07
C ALA A 112 -23.17 2.78 -4.80
N GLY A 113 -24.00 3.79 -4.93
CA GLY A 113 -24.43 4.65 -3.82
C GLY A 113 -23.31 5.54 -3.26
N GLY A 114 -23.53 6.10 -2.09
CA GLY A 114 -22.53 6.91 -1.38
C GLY A 114 -22.21 8.26 -2.03
N LYS A 115 -21.27 8.95 -1.41
CA LYS A 115 -20.71 10.21 -1.88
C LYS A 115 -19.20 10.19 -1.79
N TRP A 116 -18.53 10.83 -2.73
CA TRP A 116 -17.09 10.99 -2.68
C TRP A 116 -16.72 12.31 -1.99
N ARG A 117 -15.67 12.24 -1.17
CA ARG A 117 -15.00 13.41 -0.59
C ARG A 117 -13.49 13.24 -0.75
N SER A 118 -12.76 14.33 -0.81
CA SER A 118 -11.30 14.29 -0.76
C SER A 118 -10.78 14.98 0.49
N ALA A 119 -9.62 14.53 0.95
CA ALA A 119 -8.87 15.20 2.00
C ALA A 119 -7.37 15.02 1.79
N PRO A 120 -6.55 16.04 2.14
CA PRO A 120 -5.10 15.89 2.20
C PRO A 120 -4.69 15.26 3.53
N ILE A 121 -3.83 14.25 3.48
CA ILE A 121 -3.18 13.63 4.65
C ILE A 121 -1.67 13.83 4.53
N GLU A 122 -1.05 14.37 5.57
CA GLU A 122 0.41 14.50 5.64
C GLU A 122 1.04 13.16 6.01
N THR A 123 2.12 12.78 5.32
CA THR A 123 2.91 11.57 5.57
C THR A 123 4.38 11.90 5.55
N GLY A 124 5.25 10.96 5.89
CA GLY A 124 6.69 11.10 5.73
C GLY A 124 7.13 11.31 4.28
N ALA A 125 6.36 10.78 3.31
CA ALA A 125 6.60 10.96 1.87
C ALA A 125 6.03 12.27 1.30
N GLY A 126 5.29 13.05 2.08
CA GLY A 126 4.63 14.28 1.66
C GLY A 126 3.15 14.30 1.94
N ILE A 127 2.43 15.23 1.32
CA ILE A 127 0.97 15.32 1.40
C ILE A 127 0.38 14.44 0.29
N LEU A 128 -0.47 13.49 0.68
CA LEU A 128 -1.21 12.64 -0.25
C LEU A 128 -2.70 12.98 -0.18
N THR A 129 -3.33 13.08 -1.33
CA THR A 129 -4.77 13.28 -1.40
C THR A 129 -5.47 11.93 -1.46
N VAL A 130 -6.40 11.72 -0.53
CA VAL A 130 -7.24 10.54 -0.47
C VAL A 130 -8.65 10.84 -0.97
N ALA A 131 -9.30 9.84 -1.57
CA ALA A 131 -10.70 9.86 -1.94
C ALA A 131 -11.48 8.94 -1.00
N LEU A 132 -12.44 9.49 -0.28
CA LEU A 132 -13.26 8.79 0.70
C LEU A 132 -14.62 8.48 0.08
N HIS A 133 -14.97 7.21 -0.05
CA HIS A 133 -16.33 6.81 -0.43
C HIS A 133 -17.18 6.69 0.82
N VAL A 134 -18.06 7.69 1.01
CA VAL A 134 -18.91 7.83 2.20
C VAL A 134 -20.28 7.26 1.91
N VAL A 135 -20.66 6.25 2.67
CA VAL A 135 -21.96 5.57 2.56
C VAL A 135 -22.90 6.00 3.70
N GLU A 136 -24.07 5.40 3.76
CA GLU A 136 -25.07 5.66 4.80
C GLU A 136 -24.48 5.58 6.22
N GLY A 137 -24.95 6.44 7.12
CA GLY A 137 -24.43 6.54 8.49
C GLY A 137 -23.09 7.26 8.61
N ASN A 138 -22.69 8.04 7.60
CA ASN A 138 -21.44 8.81 7.57
C ASN A 138 -20.17 7.92 7.69
N ARG A 139 -20.27 6.70 7.23
CA ARG A 139 -19.21 5.67 7.27
C ARG A 139 -18.44 5.63 5.98
N VAL A 140 -17.12 5.43 6.05
CA VAL A 140 -16.25 5.20 4.89
C VAL A 140 -16.10 3.69 4.64
N ASP A 141 -16.51 3.21 3.48
CA ASP A 141 -16.37 1.80 3.12
C ASP A 141 -15.14 1.53 2.23
N GLN A 142 -14.76 2.51 1.40
CA GLN A 142 -13.60 2.40 0.51
C GLN A 142 -12.79 3.70 0.54
N VAL A 143 -11.47 3.57 0.38
CA VAL A 143 -10.57 4.71 0.30
C VAL A 143 -9.71 4.60 -0.94
N GLY A 144 -9.78 5.63 -1.79
CA GLY A 144 -8.91 5.81 -2.94
C GLY A 144 -7.69 6.64 -2.58
N VAL A 145 -6.54 6.31 -3.18
CA VAL A 145 -5.27 7.02 -2.99
C VAL A 145 -4.67 7.31 -4.36
N ASP A 146 -4.20 8.54 -4.57
CA ASP A 146 -3.31 8.87 -5.66
C ASP A 146 -1.89 8.42 -5.29
N MET A 147 -1.42 7.36 -5.96
CA MET A 147 -0.11 6.76 -5.72
C MET A 147 1.02 7.44 -6.51
N GLY A 148 0.67 8.48 -7.29
CA GLY A 148 1.62 9.23 -8.12
C GLY A 148 2.00 8.50 -9.41
N ARG A 149 3.04 9.02 -10.06
CA ARG A 149 3.55 8.49 -11.33
C ARG A 149 4.49 7.33 -11.12
N PRO A 150 4.37 6.26 -11.93
CA PRO A 150 5.35 5.19 -11.90
C PRO A 150 6.69 5.69 -12.46
N ILE A 151 7.79 5.23 -11.88
CA ILE A 151 9.13 5.43 -12.40
C ILE A 151 9.51 4.19 -13.20
N LEU A 152 9.84 4.35 -14.46
CA LEU A 152 10.11 3.26 -15.41
C LEU A 152 11.57 3.19 -15.83
N GLU A 153 12.33 4.28 -15.66
CA GLU A 153 13.74 4.34 -16.01
C GLU A 153 14.56 3.42 -15.10
N ALA A 154 15.22 2.43 -15.69
CA ALA A 154 15.96 1.38 -14.98
C ALA A 154 16.96 1.92 -13.95
N ALA A 155 17.66 3.00 -14.28
CA ALA A 155 18.63 3.65 -13.39
C ALA A 155 17.98 4.28 -12.15
N ARG A 156 16.70 4.68 -12.23
CA ARG A 156 15.93 5.27 -11.13
C ARG A 156 15.16 4.24 -10.30
N ILE A 157 15.13 2.97 -10.77
CA ILE A 157 14.55 1.83 -10.04
C ILE A 157 15.64 1.09 -9.24
N PRO A 158 16.75 1.67 -8.92
CA PRO A 158 18.09 1.14 -8.61
C PRO A 158 18.33 -0.30 -9.12
N THR A 159 18.39 -0.43 -10.46
CA THR A 159 18.77 -1.69 -11.13
C THR A 159 20.08 -1.51 -11.93
N THR A 160 20.81 -2.60 -12.17
CA THR A 160 22.04 -2.60 -12.98
C THR A 160 21.81 -3.08 -14.42
N PHE A 161 20.57 -3.09 -14.90
CA PHE A 161 20.28 -3.37 -16.30
C PHE A 161 20.72 -2.18 -17.19
N SER A 162 21.32 -2.49 -18.34
CA SER A 162 21.75 -1.48 -19.30
C SER A 162 20.61 -0.92 -20.18
N ALA A 163 19.41 -1.50 -20.09
CA ALA A 163 18.23 -1.03 -20.80
C ALA A 163 17.70 0.28 -20.20
N GLU A 164 17.14 1.15 -21.03
CA GLU A 164 16.45 2.38 -20.55
C GLU A 164 15.26 2.02 -19.65
N MET A 165 14.47 1.03 -20.04
CA MET A 165 13.38 0.43 -19.25
C MET A 165 13.53 -1.09 -19.24
N VAL A 166 13.19 -1.71 -18.12
CA VAL A 166 13.17 -3.16 -17.98
C VAL A 166 11.73 -3.63 -18.18
N VAL A 167 11.37 -4.01 -19.44
CA VAL A 167 10.03 -4.48 -19.79
C VAL A 167 10.13 -5.86 -20.41
N ALA A 168 9.48 -6.84 -19.79
CA ALA A 168 9.52 -8.26 -20.18
C ALA A 168 10.96 -8.75 -20.50
N HIS A 169 11.95 -8.25 -19.74
CA HIS A 169 13.37 -8.55 -19.93
C HIS A 169 13.67 -9.96 -19.44
N PRO A 170 14.48 -10.76 -20.19
CA PRO A 170 14.91 -12.07 -19.72
C PRO A 170 15.70 -11.97 -18.42
N PHE A 171 15.38 -12.84 -17.47
CA PHE A 171 16.04 -12.94 -16.18
C PHE A 171 16.24 -14.40 -15.80
N ASP A 172 17.49 -14.76 -15.49
CA ASP A 172 17.86 -16.14 -15.19
C ASP A 172 17.54 -16.47 -13.72
N LEU A 173 16.85 -17.57 -13.52
CA LEU A 173 16.61 -18.20 -12.23
C LEU A 173 17.45 -19.48 -12.13
N PRO A 174 17.69 -20.02 -10.93
CA PRO A 174 18.43 -21.28 -10.79
C PRO A 174 17.88 -22.44 -11.62
N ASP A 175 16.58 -22.48 -11.87
CA ASP A 175 15.89 -23.58 -12.56
C ASP A 175 15.26 -23.15 -13.90
N GLY A 176 15.76 -22.10 -14.51
CA GLY A 176 15.24 -21.64 -15.81
C GLY A 176 15.30 -20.13 -15.99
N GLN A 177 14.48 -19.64 -16.89
CA GLN A 177 14.44 -18.23 -17.23
C GLN A 177 13.01 -17.70 -17.18
N VAL A 178 12.85 -16.47 -16.69
CA VAL A 178 11.57 -15.74 -16.66
C VAL A 178 11.70 -14.44 -17.43
N ARG A 179 10.57 -13.78 -17.69
CA ARG A 179 10.52 -12.41 -18.18
C ARG A 179 10.06 -11.49 -17.06
N MET A 180 10.80 -10.42 -16.84
CA MET A 180 10.62 -9.51 -15.72
C MET A 180 10.43 -8.08 -16.22
N THR A 181 9.48 -7.38 -15.61
CA THR A 181 9.29 -5.93 -15.78
C THR A 181 9.56 -5.23 -14.44
N CYS A 182 10.41 -4.20 -14.45
CA CYS A 182 10.71 -3.42 -13.26
C CYS A 182 9.96 -2.09 -13.28
N VAL A 183 9.36 -1.74 -12.13
CA VAL A 183 8.60 -0.49 -11.91
C VAL A 183 8.93 0.01 -10.50
N SER A 184 9.08 1.33 -10.33
CA SER A 184 9.10 1.92 -8.99
C SER A 184 7.84 2.75 -8.76
N MET A 185 7.21 2.55 -7.60
CA MET A 185 6.12 3.36 -7.06
C MET A 185 6.59 4.16 -5.82
N GLY A 186 7.85 4.64 -5.87
CA GLY A 186 8.58 5.20 -4.74
C GLY A 186 9.46 4.17 -4.02
N ASN A 187 9.22 2.89 -4.27
CA ASN A 187 10.04 1.74 -3.91
C ASN A 187 10.11 0.77 -5.09
N PRO A 188 11.18 -0.03 -5.24
CA PRO A 188 11.41 -0.86 -6.42
C PRO A 188 10.61 -2.15 -6.40
N HIS A 189 10.06 -2.52 -7.58
CA HIS A 189 9.27 -3.73 -7.80
C HIS A 189 9.72 -4.46 -9.06
N ALA A 190 9.90 -5.78 -8.98
CA ALA A 190 10.07 -6.71 -10.07
C ALA A 190 8.78 -7.50 -10.25
N VAL A 191 8.19 -7.45 -11.45
CA VAL A 191 6.93 -8.11 -11.80
C VAL A 191 7.21 -9.20 -12.83
N ILE A 192 6.72 -10.41 -12.58
CA ILE A 192 6.87 -11.59 -13.42
C ILE A 192 5.48 -12.16 -13.70
N PHE A 193 5.05 -12.10 -14.96
CA PHE A 193 3.79 -12.74 -15.37
C PHE A 193 3.99 -14.22 -15.63
N THR A 194 3.08 -15.07 -15.11
CA THR A 194 3.06 -16.51 -15.30
C THR A 194 1.65 -17.06 -15.31
N ASP A 195 1.38 -18.06 -16.16
CA ASP A 195 0.11 -18.77 -16.16
C ASP A 195 0.03 -19.84 -15.04
N ARG A 196 1.18 -20.19 -14.47
CA ARG A 196 1.34 -21.22 -13.43
C ARG A 196 1.63 -20.60 -12.06
N LEU A 197 0.78 -19.67 -11.63
CA LEU A 197 0.99 -18.91 -10.39
C LEU A 197 1.00 -19.81 -9.14
N ASP A 198 0.17 -20.86 -9.14
CA ASP A 198 0.05 -21.79 -8.00
C ASP A 198 1.27 -22.73 -7.88
N ASP A 199 2.11 -22.85 -8.92
CA ASP A 199 3.34 -23.65 -8.91
C ASP A 199 4.57 -22.84 -8.45
N VAL A 200 4.42 -21.53 -8.17
CA VAL A 200 5.53 -20.66 -7.78
C VAL A 200 5.94 -20.94 -6.33
N ASP A 201 7.16 -21.45 -6.15
CA ASP A 201 7.81 -21.55 -4.83
C ASP A 201 8.36 -20.17 -4.43
N LEU A 202 7.46 -19.33 -3.90
CA LEU A 202 7.77 -17.95 -3.55
C LEU A 202 8.84 -17.83 -2.46
N GLU A 203 8.85 -18.75 -1.50
CA GLU A 203 9.79 -18.79 -0.38
C GLU A 203 11.23 -19.08 -0.85
N ARG A 204 11.40 -19.76 -1.97
CA ARG A 204 12.71 -20.03 -2.58
C ARG A 204 13.11 -18.95 -3.58
N ILE A 205 12.20 -18.54 -4.45
CA ILE A 205 12.51 -17.62 -5.57
C ILE A 205 12.49 -16.16 -5.11
N GLY A 206 11.61 -15.81 -4.18
CA GLY A 206 11.48 -14.45 -3.66
C GLY A 206 12.80 -13.88 -3.12
N PRO A 207 13.43 -14.52 -2.11
CA PRO A 207 14.70 -14.05 -1.56
C PRO A 207 15.86 -14.11 -2.58
N TYR A 208 15.84 -15.04 -3.55
CA TYR A 208 16.84 -15.10 -4.61
C TYR A 208 16.79 -13.84 -5.48
N ILE A 209 15.59 -13.43 -5.92
CA ILE A 209 15.43 -12.22 -6.75
C ILE A 209 15.65 -10.97 -5.89
N GLU A 210 15.08 -10.90 -4.67
CA GLU A 210 15.23 -9.77 -3.76
C GLU A 210 16.70 -9.37 -3.59
N ASN A 211 17.58 -10.36 -3.39
CA ASN A 211 18.99 -10.14 -3.07
C ASN A 211 19.93 -10.31 -4.26
N HIS A 212 19.41 -10.40 -5.48
CA HIS A 212 20.20 -10.60 -6.67
C HIS A 212 21.06 -9.37 -7.01
N GLU A 213 22.27 -9.56 -7.53
CA GLU A 213 23.24 -8.50 -7.86
C GLU A 213 22.72 -7.40 -8.80
N ARG A 214 21.68 -7.73 -9.59
CA ARG A 214 20.98 -6.77 -10.45
C ARG A 214 20.20 -5.72 -9.67
N PHE A 215 19.98 -5.92 -8.38
CA PHE A 215 19.18 -5.05 -7.49
C PHE A 215 20.01 -4.64 -6.27
N PRO A 216 20.94 -3.67 -6.41
CA PRO A 216 21.88 -3.30 -5.32
C PRO A 216 21.19 -2.79 -4.04
N GLU A 217 19.97 -2.26 -4.14
CA GLU A 217 19.15 -1.84 -3.01
C GLU A 217 18.05 -2.84 -2.66
N ARG A 218 18.17 -4.08 -3.17
CA ARG A 218 17.12 -5.12 -3.10
C ARG A 218 15.82 -4.67 -3.77
N ILE A 219 14.88 -5.59 -3.97
CA ILE A 219 13.64 -5.32 -4.70
C ILE A 219 12.47 -6.12 -4.14
N ASN A 220 11.24 -5.57 -4.20
CA ASN A 220 10.02 -6.33 -3.99
C ASN A 220 9.72 -7.19 -5.22
N VAL A 221 9.26 -8.41 -5.03
CA VAL A 221 9.03 -9.38 -6.10
C VAL A 221 7.57 -9.76 -6.18
N HIS A 222 7.00 -9.70 -7.39
CA HIS A 222 5.60 -10.04 -7.62
C HIS A 222 5.50 -11.05 -8.74
N PHE A 223 4.84 -12.18 -8.45
CA PHE A 223 4.37 -13.09 -9.48
C PHE A 223 2.89 -12.80 -9.74
N ALA A 224 2.53 -12.67 -11.02
CA ALA A 224 1.21 -12.24 -11.43
C ALA A 224 0.64 -13.17 -12.51
N LYS A 225 -0.66 -13.47 -12.42
CA LYS A 225 -1.41 -14.19 -13.44
C LYS A 225 -2.56 -13.31 -13.92
N ALA A 226 -2.53 -12.93 -15.19
CA ALA A 226 -3.66 -12.26 -15.81
C ALA A 226 -4.83 -13.25 -15.94
N LEU A 227 -5.94 -12.94 -15.31
CA LEU A 227 -7.20 -13.71 -15.40
C LEU A 227 -8.10 -13.19 -16.53
N GLY A 228 -7.83 -11.99 -16.98
CA GLY A 228 -8.46 -11.24 -18.03
C GLY A 228 -7.70 -9.96 -18.26
N ARG A 229 -8.20 -9.07 -19.09
CA ARG A 229 -7.57 -7.76 -19.30
C ARG A 229 -7.81 -6.77 -18.16
N ASP A 230 -8.83 -7.02 -17.36
CA ASP A 230 -9.30 -6.19 -16.24
C ASP A 230 -9.07 -6.84 -14.87
N ARG A 231 -8.42 -8.03 -14.82
CA ARG A 231 -8.26 -8.78 -13.58
C ARG A 231 -6.94 -9.55 -13.54
N VAL A 232 -6.26 -9.48 -12.40
CA VAL A 232 -4.95 -10.12 -12.18
C VAL A 232 -4.86 -10.70 -10.76
N LYS A 233 -4.35 -11.93 -10.64
CA LYS A 233 -4.01 -12.53 -9.33
C LYS A 233 -2.53 -12.34 -9.04
N VAL A 234 -2.17 -11.98 -7.80
CA VAL A 234 -0.81 -11.58 -7.43
C VAL A 234 -0.34 -12.29 -6.18
N LEU A 235 0.89 -12.78 -6.21
CA LEU A 235 1.66 -13.22 -5.05
C LEU A 235 2.82 -12.25 -4.85
N THR A 236 3.12 -11.92 -3.59
CA THR A 236 4.10 -10.90 -3.24
C THR A 236 5.12 -11.40 -2.24
N TRP A 237 6.39 -11.11 -2.55
CA TRP A 237 7.51 -11.15 -1.62
C TRP A 237 8.03 -9.73 -1.42
N GLU A 238 7.82 -9.16 -0.24
CA GLU A 238 8.25 -7.80 0.05
C GLU A 238 9.68 -7.75 0.56
N ARG A 239 10.43 -6.78 0.10
CA ARG A 239 11.80 -6.48 0.48
C ARG A 239 11.93 -6.33 2.00
N GLY A 240 12.67 -7.25 2.62
CA GLY A 240 12.92 -7.27 4.07
C GLY A 240 11.77 -7.83 4.92
N SER A 241 10.61 -8.12 4.34
CA SER A 241 9.43 -8.61 5.08
C SER A 241 8.99 -10.01 4.65
N GLY A 242 9.45 -10.49 3.47
CA GLY A 242 9.10 -11.78 2.96
C GLY A 242 7.69 -11.83 2.33
N ARG A 243 7.03 -12.99 2.41
CA ARG A 243 5.68 -13.15 1.89
C ARG A 243 4.67 -12.36 2.69
N THR A 244 3.87 -11.53 2.02
CA THR A 244 2.85 -10.70 2.65
C THR A 244 1.46 -10.93 2.05
N MET A 245 0.44 -10.51 2.79
CA MET A 245 -0.96 -10.63 2.37
C MET A 245 -1.37 -9.58 1.35
N ALA A 246 -0.75 -8.38 1.39
CA ALA A 246 -1.09 -7.29 0.48
C ALA A 246 0.00 -6.21 0.46
N CYS A 247 0.51 -5.93 -0.73
CA CYS A 247 1.42 -4.82 -1.01
C CYS A 247 0.73 -3.83 -1.98
N GLY A 248 0.36 -2.65 -1.49
CA GLY A 248 -0.36 -1.65 -2.29
C GLY A 248 0.47 -1.11 -3.46
N THR A 249 1.74 -0.71 -3.20
CA THR A 249 2.67 -0.26 -4.24
C THR A 249 3.01 -1.37 -5.23
N GLY A 250 3.10 -2.62 -4.75
CA GLY A 250 3.30 -3.80 -5.57
C GLY A 250 2.13 -4.06 -6.52
N ALA A 251 0.89 -3.95 -6.03
CA ALA A 251 -0.30 -4.08 -6.89
C ALA A 251 -0.31 -2.99 -7.98
N CYS A 252 0.04 -1.75 -7.63
CA CYS A 252 0.20 -0.66 -8.60
C CYS A 252 1.28 -0.99 -9.64
N ALA A 253 2.43 -1.48 -9.22
CA ALA A 253 3.51 -1.89 -10.12
C ALA A 253 3.08 -3.03 -11.06
N VAL A 254 2.29 -4.00 -10.57
CA VAL A 254 1.73 -5.09 -11.41
C VAL A 254 0.77 -4.54 -12.46
N ALA A 255 -0.12 -3.58 -12.11
CA ALA A 255 -1.01 -2.95 -13.08
C ALA A 255 -0.24 -2.20 -14.17
N VAL A 256 0.80 -1.46 -13.78
CA VAL A 256 1.68 -0.74 -14.72
C VAL A 256 2.43 -1.71 -15.62
N ALA A 257 3.08 -2.73 -15.05
CA ALA A 257 3.82 -3.75 -15.80
C ALA A 257 2.90 -4.49 -16.80
N GLY A 258 1.71 -4.86 -16.35
CA GLY A 258 0.71 -5.50 -17.23
C GLY A 258 0.26 -4.62 -18.38
N GLY A 259 0.09 -3.33 -18.12
CA GLY A 259 -0.21 -2.34 -19.16
C GLY A 259 0.94 -2.15 -20.15
N LEU A 260 2.20 -2.15 -19.70
CA LEU A 260 3.39 -2.08 -20.54
C LEU A 260 3.55 -3.32 -21.40
N GLU A 261 3.28 -4.51 -20.86
CA GLU A 261 3.35 -5.78 -21.59
C GLU A 261 2.11 -6.05 -22.47
N GLY A 262 1.10 -5.17 -22.47
CA GLY A 262 -0.15 -5.34 -23.21
C GLY A 262 -1.04 -6.48 -22.68
N ARG A 263 -0.82 -6.92 -21.45
CA ARG A 263 -1.59 -7.99 -20.79
C ARG A 263 -2.84 -7.48 -20.07
N LEU A 264 -2.75 -6.27 -19.51
CA LEU A 264 -3.82 -5.65 -18.72
C LEU A 264 -4.24 -4.31 -19.35
N ASP A 265 -5.49 -3.93 -19.11
CA ASP A 265 -6.01 -2.60 -19.44
C ASP A 265 -5.59 -1.56 -18.37
N GLY A 266 -5.98 -0.29 -18.57
CA GLY A 266 -5.66 0.77 -17.61
C GLY A 266 -6.36 0.60 -16.26
N ALA A 267 -7.59 0.03 -16.26
CA ALA A 267 -8.37 -0.25 -15.06
C ALA A 267 -8.34 -1.75 -14.75
N VAL A 268 -7.89 -2.12 -13.54
CA VAL A 268 -7.63 -3.52 -13.17
C VAL A 268 -8.05 -3.79 -11.73
N VAL A 269 -8.63 -4.96 -11.50
CA VAL A 269 -8.82 -5.55 -10.16
C VAL A 269 -7.65 -6.49 -9.89
N ALA A 270 -6.86 -6.20 -8.86
CA ALA A 270 -5.80 -7.08 -8.38
C ALA A 270 -6.31 -7.93 -7.20
N GLU A 271 -6.31 -9.26 -7.39
CA GLU A 271 -6.58 -10.24 -6.35
C GLU A 271 -5.29 -10.57 -5.61
N LEU A 272 -5.20 -10.15 -4.36
CA LEU A 272 -4.11 -10.41 -3.43
C LEU A 272 -4.56 -11.45 -2.40
N PRO A 273 -3.64 -12.14 -1.68
CA PRO A 273 -4.04 -13.06 -0.62
C PRO A 273 -4.96 -12.44 0.44
N GLY A 274 -4.79 -11.14 0.73
CA GLY A 274 -5.61 -10.40 1.70
C GLY A 274 -6.92 -9.83 1.16
N GLY A 275 -7.17 -9.90 -0.15
CA GLY A 275 -8.37 -9.38 -0.81
C GLY A 275 -8.09 -8.58 -2.07
N GLU A 276 -9.04 -7.78 -2.51
CA GLU A 276 -8.98 -7.07 -3.79
C GLU A 276 -8.61 -5.59 -3.66
N LEU A 277 -7.80 -5.11 -4.60
CA LEU A 277 -7.57 -3.69 -4.88
C LEU A 277 -8.06 -3.36 -6.28
N ARG A 278 -8.70 -2.21 -6.45
CA ARG A 278 -9.02 -1.66 -7.77
C ARG A 278 -7.99 -0.61 -8.11
N LEU A 279 -7.38 -0.75 -9.27
CA LEU A 279 -6.28 0.07 -9.74
C LEU A 279 -6.67 0.73 -11.04
N LEU A 280 -6.20 1.97 -11.24
CA LEU A 280 -6.29 2.67 -12.51
C LEU A 280 -4.96 3.34 -12.80
N TRP A 281 -4.28 2.92 -13.87
CA TRP A 281 -3.22 3.72 -14.46
C TRP A 281 -3.81 4.67 -15.49
N ASN A 282 -4.01 5.90 -15.11
CA ASN A 282 -4.59 6.94 -15.97
C ASN A 282 -3.52 7.51 -16.90
N ARG A 283 -3.61 7.17 -18.19
CA ARG A 283 -2.65 7.59 -19.22
C ARG A 283 -2.69 9.08 -19.57
N ARG A 284 -3.66 9.86 -19.05
CA ARG A 284 -3.74 11.31 -19.33
C ARG A 284 -2.81 12.11 -18.41
N ASP A 285 -2.73 11.75 -17.15
CA ASP A 285 -1.89 12.40 -16.13
C ASP A 285 -0.70 11.53 -15.70
N ASP A 286 -0.66 10.27 -16.18
CA ASP A 286 0.34 9.25 -15.88
C ASP A 286 0.37 8.85 -14.39
N HIS A 287 -0.72 9.08 -13.65
CA HIS A 287 -0.82 8.66 -12.26
C HIS A 287 -1.46 7.28 -12.12
N VAL A 288 -1.05 6.56 -11.08
CA VAL A 288 -1.68 5.32 -10.65
C VAL A 288 -2.58 5.60 -9.46
N TYR A 289 -3.85 5.27 -9.59
CA TYR A 289 -4.85 5.40 -8.53
C TYR A 289 -5.20 4.04 -7.98
N MET A 290 -5.26 3.93 -6.65
CA MET A 290 -5.55 2.68 -5.95
C MET A 290 -6.76 2.87 -5.04
N LEU A 291 -7.75 1.98 -5.14
CA LEU A 291 -8.91 1.90 -4.25
C LEU A 291 -8.88 0.59 -3.49
N GLY A 292 -9.13 0.66 -2.20
CA GLY A 292 -9.26 -0.53 -1.37
C GLY A 292 -9.98 -0.28 -0.05
N PRO A 293 -10.36 -1.34 0.66
CA PRO A 293 -11.02 -1.25 1.95
C PRO A 293 -10.05 -0.78 3.04
N ALA A 294 -10.64 -0.27 4.09
CA ALA A 294 -10.01 -0.01 5.37
C ALA A 294 -10.95 -0.55 6.45
N THR A 295 -10.45 -1.42 7.33
CA THR A 295 -11.30 -2.14 8.28
C THR A 295 -10.86 -1.85 9.72
N ILE A 296 -11.77 -1.36 10.54
CA ILE A 296 -11.61 -1.32 12.01
C ILE A 296 -11.97 -2.72 12.52
N VAL A 297 -11.07 -3.34 13.28
CA VAL A 297 -11.27 -4.69 13.84
C VAL A 297 -11.79 -4.60 15.25
N PHE A 298 -11.11 -3.83 16.10
CA PHE A 298 -11.49 -3.57 17.48
C PHE A 298 -10.78 -2.32 18.01
N GLU A 299 -11.23 -1.83 19.15
CA GLU A 299 -10.57 -0.84 19.99
C GLU A 299 -10.15 -1.47 21.32
N GLY A 300 -9.15 -0.88 21.98
CA GLY A 300 -8.66 -1.37 23.25
C GLY A 300 -7.73 -0.39 23.94
N THR A 301 -7.32 -0.76 25.16
CA THR A 301 -6.35 0.01 25.95
C THR A 301 -5.10 -0.83 26.19
N TRP A 302 -3.95 -0.35 25.74
CA TRP A 302 -2.64 -0.92 26.06
C TRP A 302 -2.22 -0.51 27.47
N LEU A 303 -1.97 -1.47 28.33
CA LEU A 303 -1.65 -1.23 29.74
C LEU A 303 -0.13 -1.07 29.97
N GLY A 304 0.67 -1.24 28.94
CA GLY A 304 2.12 -1.30 29.04
C GLY A 304 2.65 -2.68 29.40
N PRO A 305 3.96 -2.88 29.35
CA PRO A 305 4.57 -4.11 29.85
C PRO A 305 4.34 -4.21 31.36
N VAL A 306 4.07 -5.42 31.83
CA VAL A 306 3.98 -5.75 33.28
C VAL A 306 5.36 -5.77 33.89
#